data_add72ca06a2bb1311d7206d461fee4ff
#
_entry.id   add72ca06a2bb1311d7206d461fee4ff
#
_cell.length_a   1.000
_cell.length_b   1.000
_cell.length_c   1.000
_cell.angle_alpha   90.00
_cell.angle_beta   90.00
_cell.angle_gamma   90.00
#
_symmetry.space_group_name_H-M   'P 1'
#
loop_
_entity.id
_entity.type
_entity.pdbx_description
1 polymer ?
#
loop_
_entity_poly.entity_id
_entity_poly.type
_entity_poly.pdbx_seq_one_letter_code
_entity_poly.pdbx_strand_id
1 'polypeptide(L)'
;MPRSQRNDNFIDKSFTVMADLILKLLPASKKEKEAFAYYRDGMAAQADGEYAEALENYTEALTLEEDPNDRSYILYNIGLIHSSNGEHDRALDYYHQAIELNPRLPQALNNIAVIFHYKGEKAKETGNTEEGEQWFDQAAEYWKQAIRLAPNN
;
A
#
# COMPACT_ATOMS: atom_id res chain seq x y z
N MET A 1 18.08 12.99 -14.85
CA MET A 1 17.15 12.07 -14.15
C MET A 1 17.58 10.63 -14.41
N PRO A 2 17.67 9.80 -13.38
CA PRO A 2 17.97 8.38 -13.58
C PRO A 2 16.91 7.73 -14.48
N ARG A 3 17.35 6.84 -15.36
CA ARG A 3 16.49 6.14 -16.35
C ARG A 3 15.28 5.41 -15.75
N SER A 4 15.35 5.00 -14.48
CA SER A 4 14.27 4.28 -13.80
C SER A 4 13.04 5.14 -13.53
N GLN A 5 13.20 6.40 -13.12
CA GLN A 5 12.07 7.32 -12.88
C GLN A 5 11.26 7.64 -14.13
N ARG A 6 11.90 7.59 -15.30
CA ARG A 6 11.22 7.91 -16.58
C ARG A 6 10.31 6.78 -17.06
N ASN A 7 10.68 5.53 -16.74
CA ASN A 7 9.87 4.36 -17.08
C ASN A 7 8.66 4.21 -16.16
N ASP A 8 8.85 4.48 -14.86
CA ASP A 8 7.77 4.39 -13.88
C ASP A 8 6.65 5.39 -14.21
N ASN A 9 6.99 6.63 -14.55
CA ASN A 9 6.02 7.64 -14.95
C ASN A 9 5.25 7.29 -16.24
N PHE A 10 5.88 6.58 -17.17
CA PHE A 10 5.24 6.14 -18.42
C PHE A 10 4.24 5.00 -18.14
N ILE A 11 4.62 4.04 -17.33
CA ILE A 11 3.76 2.91 -16.96
C ILE A 11 2.54 3.43 -16.18
N ASP A 12 2.73 4.32 -15.23
CA ASP A 12 1.66 4.91 -14.43
C ASP A 12 0.67 5.70 -15.29
N LYS A 13 1.16 6.51 -16.24
CA LYS A 13 0.31 7.26 -17.16
C LYS A 13 -0.47 6.36 -18.10
N SER A 14 0.16 5.30 -18.61
CA SER A 14 -0.50 4.32 -19.48
C SER A 14 -1.58 3.56 -18.72
N PHE A 15 -1.31 3.18 -17.47
CA PHE A 15 -2.27 2.51 -16.60
C PHE A 15 -3.47 3.42 -16.31
N THR A 16 -3.25 4.70 -16.05
CA THR A 16 -4.31 5.69 -15.81
C THR A 16 -5.21 5.85 -17.02
N VAL A 17 -4.66 5.93 -18.23
CA VAL A 17 -5.43 6.03 -19.48
C VAL A 17 -6.25 4.79 -19.73
N MET A 18 -5.69 3.60 -19.52
CA MET A 18 -6.43 2.34 -19.63
C MET A 18 -7.57 2.24 -18.62
N ALA A 19 -7.33 2.67 -17.38
CA ALA A 19 -8.34 2.69 -16.34
C ALA A 19 -9.51 3.62 -16.69
N ASP A 20 -9.24 4.79 -17.25
CA ASP A 20 -10.27 5.71 -17.74
C ASP A 20 -11.14 5.10 -18.85
N LEU A 21 -10.52 4.37 -19.77
CA LEU A 21 -11.23 3.66 -20.84
C LEU A 21 -12.16 2.57 -20.28
N ILE A 22 -11.67 1.79 -19.34
CA ILE A 22 -12.46 0.72 -18.68
C ILE A 22 -13.66 1.32 -17.95
N LEU A 23 -13.47 2.42 -17.20
CA LEU A 23 -14.55 3.12 -16.51
C LEU A 23 -15.67 3.59 -17.43
N LYS A 24 -15.33 4.06 -18.63
CA LYS A 24 -16.30 4.50 -19.63
C LYS A 24 -17.12 3.35 -20.22
N LEU A 25 -16.56 2.15 -20.21
CA LEU A 25 -17.16 0.96 -20.82
C LEU A 25 -17.98 0.13 -19.82
N LEU A 26 -17.72 0.24 -18.50
CA LEU A 26 -18.40 -0.53 -17.47
C LEU A 26 -19.64 0.21 -16.93
N PRO A 27 -20.77 -0.50 -16.74
CA PRO A 27 -21.89 0.06 -16.01
C PRO A 27 -21.50 0.16 -14.52
N ALA A 28 -21.25 1.38 -14.08
CA ALA A 28 -20.91 1.67 -12.69
C ALA A 28 -21.79 2.82 -12.19
N SER A 29 -22.13 2.82 -10.89
CA SER A 29 -22.83 3.93 -10.27
C SER A 29 -22.00 5.20 -10.30
N LYS A 30 -22.63 6.35 -10.16
CA LYS A 30 -21.93 7.63 -10.05
C LYS A 30 -20.91 7.61 -8.90
N LYS A 31 -21.32 7.05 -7.75
CA LYS A 31 -20.47 6.92 -6.55
C LYS A 31 -19.24 6.06 -6.81
N GLU A 32 -19.38 4.92 -7.49
CA GLU A 32 -18.26 4.05 -7.87
C GLU A 32 -17.28 4.78 -8.79
N LYS A 33 -17.80 5.54 -9.77
CA LYS A 33 -16.97 6.32 -10.69
C LYS A 33 -16.19 7.43 -9.98
N GLU A 34 -16.83 8.11 -9.03
CA GLU A 34 -16.19 9.16 -8.23
C GLU A 34 -15.12 8.55 -7.33
N ALA A 35 -15.40 7.45 -6.64
CA ALA A 35 -14.43 6.73 -5.81
C ALA A 35 -13.20 6.34 -6.62
N PHE A 36 -13.40 5.76 -7.79
CA PHE A 36 -12.30 5.35 -8.67
C PHE A 36 -11.50 6.56 -9.17
N ALA A 37 -12.16 7.66 -9.52
CA ALA A 37 -11.49 8.88 -9.96
C ALA A 37 -10.55 9.43 -8.88
N TYR A 38 -11.00 9.49 -7.63
CA TYR A 38 -10.15 9.89 -6.52
C TYR A 38 -8.98 8.91 -6.29
N TYR A 39 -9.24 7.62 -6.37
CA TYR A 39 -8.18 6.62 -6.24
C TYR A 39 -7.12 6.77 -7.33
N ARG A 40 -7.54 6.91 -8.57
CA ARG A 40 -6.65 7.17 -9.72
C ARG A 40 -5.82 8.45 -9.53
N ASP A 41 -6.46 9.53 -9.11
CA ASP A 41 -5.77 10.81 -8.88
C ASP A 41 -4.79 10.71 -7.70
N GLY A 42 -5.15 9.95 -6.67
CA GLY A 42 -4.26 9.63 -5.57
C GLY A 42 -3.02 8.86 -6.03
N MET A 43 -3.19 7.85 -6.86
CA MET A 43 -2.06 7.09 -7.43
C MET A 43 -1.14 7.97 -8.27
N ALA A 44 -1.71 8.84 -9.09
CA ALA A 44 -0.93 9.78 -9.91
C ALA A 44 -0.13 10.75 -9.05
N ALA A 45 -0.74 11.33 -8.02
CA ALA A 45 -0.07 12.21 -7.09
C ALA A 45 1.05 11.48 -6.31
N GLN A 46 0.80 10.25 -5.88
CA GLN A 46 1.80 9.42 -5.22
C GLN A 46 3.00 9.14 -6.12
N ALA A 47 2.78 8.81 -7.37
CA ALA A 47 3.84 8.57 -8.36
C ALA A 47 4.68 9.83 -8.61
N ASP A 48 4.08 11.00 -8.54
CA ASP A 48 4.77 12.28 -8.70
C ASP A 48 5.45 12.77 -7.41
N GLY A 49 5.29 12.06 -6.30
CA GLY A 49 5.85 12.44 -5.00
C GLY A 49 5.03 13.49 -4.25
N GLU A 50 3.85 13.82 -4.74
CA GLU A 50 2.91 14.78 -4.12
C GLU A 50 2.07 14.07 -3.05
N TYR A 51 2.72 13.69 -1.94
CA TYR A 51 2.12 12.81 -0.94
C TYR A 51 0.93 13.42 -0.20
N ALA A 52 0.95 14.73 0.07
CA ALA A 52 -0.20 15.40 0.70
C ALA A 52 -1.44 15.32 -0.19
N GLU A 53 -1.30 15.60 -1.47
CA GLU A 53 -2.37 15.49 -2.46
C GLU A 53 -2.85 14.04 -2.61
N ALA A 54 -1.91 13.08 -2.64
CA ALA A 54 -2.24 11.66 -2.69
C ALA A 54 -3.10 11.24 -1.50
N LEU A 55 -2.73 11.64 -0.27
CA LEU A 55 -3.50 11.33 0.94
C LEU A 55 -4.90 11.95 0.91
N GLU A 56 -5.06 13.18 0.45
CA GLU A 56 -6.38 13.80 0.29
C GLU A 56 -7.27 13.00 -0.68
N ASN A 57 -6.74 12.65 -1.84
CA ASN A 57 -7.48 11.86 -2.83
C ASN A 57 -7.82 10.46 -2.31
N TYR A 58 -6.90 9.77 -1.66
CA TYR A 58 -7.17 8.46 -1.08
C TYR A 58 -8.22 8.53 0.04
N THR A 59 -8.19 9.57 0.87
CA THR A 59 -9.19 9.79 1.92
C THR A 59 -10.58 9.97 1.32
N GLU A 60 -10.71 10.79 0.27
CA GLU A 60 -11.97 10.97 -0.45
C GLU A 60 -12.43 9.65 -1.09
N ALA A 61 -11.52 8.90 -1.70
CA ALA A 61 -11.84 7.58 -2.25
C ALA A 61 -12.41 6.63 -1.18
N LEU A 62 -11.84 6.61 0.03
CA LEU A 62 -12.32 5.79 1.14
C LEU A 62 -13.73 6.17 1.60
N THR A 63 -14.10 7.45 1.53
CA THR A 63 -15.46 7.87 1.91
C THR A 63 -16.53 7.37 0.96
N LEU A 64 -16.16 7.08 -0.28
CA LEU A 64 -17.06 6.69 -1.37
C LEU A 64 -16.99 5.19 -1.70
N GLU A 65 -15.84 4.54 -1.50
CA GLU A 65 -15.62 3.14 -1.85
C GLU A 65 -16.27 2.21 -0.82
N GLU A 66 -17.06 1.27 -1.30
CA GLU A 66 -17.76 0.28 -0.47
C GLU A 66 -17.18 -1.13 -0.62
N ASP A 67 -16.55 -1.44 -1.75
CA ASP A 67 -15.97 -2.77 -1.97
C ASP A 67 -14.77 -3.01 -1.04
N PRO A 68 -14.76 -4.12 -0.26
CA PRO A 68 -13.67 -4.37 0.69
C PRO A 68 -12.30 -4.56 0.03
N ASN A 69 -12.25 -5.18 -1.14
CA ASN A 69 -10.98 -5.36 -1.84
C ASN A 69 -10.41 -4.03 -2.32
N ASP A 70 -11.24 -3.19 -2.92
CA ASP A 70 -10.81 -1.87 -3.38
C ASP A 70 -10.40 -0.98 -2.22
N ARG A 71 -11.14 -1.03 -1.11
CA ARG A 71 -10.75 -0.34 0.13
C ARG A 71 -9.39 -0.80 0.65
N SER A 72 -9.11 -2.10 0.58
CA SER A 72 -7.84 -2.65 1.05
C SER A 72 -6.65 -2.08 0.28
N TYR A 73 -6.76 -1.91 -1.03
CA TYR A 73 -5.71 -1.31 -1.84
C TYR A 73 -5.50 0.17 -1.54
N ILE A 74 -6.56 0.92 -1.29
CA ILE A 74 -6.45 2.32 -0.88
C ILE A 74 -5.71 2.42 0.46
N LEU A 75 -6.11 1.64 1.45
CA LEU A 75 -5.46 1.60 2.77
C LEU A 75 -3.98 1.19 2.66
N TYR A 76 -3.68 0.20 1.83
CA TYR A 76 -2.31 -0.21 1.55
C TYR A 76 -1.47 0.95 0.99
N ASN A 77 -2.00 1.69 0.02
CA ASN A 77 -1.31 2.82 -0.58
C ASN A 77 -1.08 3.97 0.41
N ILE A 78 -2.04 4.23 1.29
CA ILE A 78 -1.85 5.19 2.40
C ILE A 78 -0.72 4.71 3.31
N GLY A 79 -0.68 3.44 3.64
CA GLY A 79 0.40 2.84 4.42
C GLY A 79 1.78 3.03 3.77
N LEU A 80 1.87 2.86 2.44
CA LEU A 80 3.11 3.10 1.69
C LEU A 80 3.61 4.55 1.84
N ILE A 81 2.71 5.52 1.80
CA ILE A 81 3.07 6.94 1.96
C ILE A 81 3.63 7.18 3.36
N HIS A 82 2.97 6.68 4.40
CA HIS A 82 3.47 6.82 5.77
C HIS A 82 4.81 6.12 5.96
N SER A 83 4.98 4.92 5.40
CA SER A 83 6.26 4.20 5.44
C SER A 83 7.38 4.98 4.76
N SER A 84 7.11 5.61 3.61
CA SER A 84 8.06 6.45 2.89
C SER A 84 8.50 7.67 3.71
N ASN A 85 7.64 8.15 4.59
CA ASN A 85 7.94 9.27 5.50
C ASN A 85 8.59 8.82 6.82
N GLY A 86 8.88 7.54 6.99
CA GLY A 86 9.45 6.99 8.22
C GLY A 86 8.45 6.82 9.36
N GLU A 87 7.17 7.00 9.10
CA GLU A 87 6.07 6.88 10.06
C GLU A 87 5.62 5.42 10.17
N HIS A 88 6.50 4.56 10.70
CA HIS A 88 6.31 3.10 10.69
C HIS A 88 5.06 2.64 11.45
N ASP A 89 4.76 3.23 12.60
CA ASP A 89 3.58 2.82 13.36
C ASP A 89 2.27 3.17 12.66
N ARG A 90 2.20 4.33 12.01
CA ARG A 90 1.05 4.68 11.15
C ARG A 90 0.92 3.76 9.95
N ALA A 91 2.04 3.47 9.30
CA ALA A 91 2.04 2.53 8.18
C ALA A 91 1.52 1.15 8.59
N LEU A 92 1.95 0.62 9.74
CA LEU A 92 1.45 -0.63 10.29
C LEU A 92 -0.06 -0.63 10.50
N ASP A 93 -0.62 0.45 11.06
CA ASP A 93 -2.06 0.57 11.26
C ASP A 93 -2.83 0.46 9.95
N TYR A 94 -2.38 1.12 8.90
CA TYR A 94 -3.01 1.05 7.58
C TYR A 94 -2.83 -0.31 6.91
N TYR A 95 -1.65 -0.92 7.02
CA TYR A 95 -1.42 -2.26 6.48
C TYR A 95 -2.29 -3.31 7.18
N HIS A 96 -2.45 -3.22 8.51
CA HIS A 96 -3.33 -4.12 9.25
C HIS A 96 -4.80 -3.94 8.85
N GLN A 97 -5.27 -2.71 8.69
CA GLN A 97 -6.61 -2.45 8.17
C GLN A 97 -6.79 -3.04 6.77
N ALA A 98 -5.78 -2.93 5.92
CA ALA A 98 -5.82 -3.50 4.57
C ALA A 98 -5.96 -5.03 4.59
N ILE A 99 -5.18 -5.74 5.41
CA ILE A 99 -5.25 -7.20 5.48
C ILE A 99 -6.49 -7.72 6.22
N GLU A 100 -7.12 -6.93 7.07
CA GLU A 100 -8.44 -7.26 7.63
C GLU A 100 -9.50 -7.34 6.55
N LEU A 101 -9.46 -6.43 5.58
CA LEU A 101 -10.39 -6.41 4.46
C LEU A 101 -10.01 -7.39 3.35
N ASN A 102 -8.72 -7.60 3.14
CA ASN A 102 -8.20 -8.51 2.12
C ASN A 102 -7.00 -9.29 2.69
N PRO A 103 -7.25 -10.47 3.30
CA PRO A 103 -6.17 -11.30 3.87
C PRO A 103 -5.17 -11.83 2.82
N ARG A 104 -5.52 -11.74 1.55
CA ARG A 104 -4.70 -12.22 0.43
C ARG A 104 -3.98 -11.08 -0.28
N LEU A 105 -3.38 -10.19 0.50
CA LEU A 105 -2.60 -9.05 0.00
C LEU A 105 -1.13 -9.22 0.39
N PRO A 106 -0.35 -10.00 -0.40
CA PRO A 106 1.04 -10.32 -0.04
C PRO A 106 1.93 -9.09 0.07
N GLN A 107 1.64 -8.03 -0.66
CA GLN A 107 2.38 -6.77 -0.59
C GLN A 107 2.30 -6.13 0.80
N ALA A 108 1.11 -6.12 1.41
CA ALA A 108 0.93 -5.59 2.75
C ALA A 108 1.61 -6.46 3.81
N LEU A 109 1.49 -7.79 3.70
CA LEU A 109 2.17 -8.73 4.59
C LEU A 109 3.69 -8.58 4.53
N ASN A 110 4.26 -8.46 3.33
CA ASN A 110 5.68 -8.21 3.14
C ASN A 110 6.11 -6.89 3.80
N ASN A 111 5.35 -5.83 3.62
CA ASN A 111 5.70 -4.52 4.16
C ASN A 111 5.60 -4.47 5.69
N ILE A 112 4.64 -5.19 6.28
CA ILE A 112 4.58 -5.37 7.74
C ILE A 112 5.85 -6.09 8.23
N ALA A 113 6.26 -7.16 7.56
CA ALA A 113 7.46 -7.91 7.91
C ALA A 113 8.72 -7.04 7.85
N VAL A 114 8.85 -6.21 6.82
CA VAL A 114 9.97 -5.28 6.67
C VAL A 114 10.05 -4.30 7.84
N ILE A 115 8.92 -3.75 8.27
CA ILE A 115 8.88 -2.84 9.42
C ILE A 115 9.26 -3.57 10.72
N PHE A 116 8.75 -4.78 10.94
CA PHE A 116 9.10 -5.57 12.12
C PHE A 116 10.59 -5.95 12.13
N HIS A 117 11.15 -6.29 10.98
CA HIS A 117 12.58 -6.54 10.86
C HIS A 117 13.40 -5.29 11.24
N TYR A 118 13.01 -4.12 10.75
CA TYR A 118 13.62 -2.85 11.12
C TYR A 118 13.55 -2.59 12.63
N LYS A 119 12.39 -2.83 13.25
CA LYS A 119 12.23 -2.70 14.72
C LYS A 119 13.15 -3.66 15.47
N GLY A 120 13.32 -4.87 14.96
CA GLY A 120 14.24 -5.86 15.52
C GLY A 120 15.70 -5.42 15.47
N GLU A 121 16.12 -4.87 14.32
CA GLU A 121 17.47 -4.31 14.18
C GLU A 121 17.72 -3.16 15.17
N LYS A 122 16.75 -2.25 15.28
CA LYS A 122 16.83 -1.13 16.23
C LYS A 122 16.90 -1.58 17.69
N ALA A 123 16.10 -2.57 18.07
CA ALA A 123 16.15 -3.14 19.42
C ALA A 123 17.52 -3.74 19.74
N LYS A 124 18.13 -4.46 18.78
CA LYS A 124 19.48 -5.03 18.96
C LYS A 124 20.55 -3.94 19.06
N GLU A 125 20.47 -2.91 18.25
CA GLU A 125 21.40 -1.77 18.29
C GLU A 125 21.40 -1.08 19.67
N THR A 126 20.27 -1.05 20.36
CA THR A 126 20.12 -0.45 21.69
C THR A 126 20.38 -1.45 22.84
N GLY A 127 20.81 -2.67 22.54
CA GLY A 127 21.13 -3.70 23.51
C GLY A 127 19.97 -4.59 23.94
N ASN A 128 18.77 -4.40 23.36
CA ASN A 128 17.56 -5.19 23.66
C ASN A 128 17.49 -6.42 22.75
N THR A 129 18.42 -7.36 22.93
CA THR A 129 18.58 -8.52 22.04
C THR A 129 17.34 -9.41 22.03
N GLU A 130 16.75 -9.69 23.19
CA GLU A 130 15.55 -10.53 23.32
C GLU A 130 14.36 -9.91 22.59
N GLU A 131 14.11 -8.62 22.77
CA GLU A 131 13.07 -7.90 22.05
C GLU A 131 13.32 -7.93 20.55
N GLY A 132 14.59 -7.75 20.12
CA GLY A 132 14.98 -7.83 18.72
C GLY A 132 14.64 -9.18 18.10
N GLU A 133 14.94 -10.29 18.78
CA GLU A 133 14.59 -11.63 18.31
C GLU A 133 13.06 -11.84 18.19
N GLN A 134 12.29 -11.30 19.15
CA GLN A 134 10.83 -11.36 19.07
C GLN A 134 10.30 -10.64 17.81
N TRP A 135 10.84 -9.46 17.49
CA TRP A 135 10.48 -8.75 16.27
C TRP A 135 10.86 -9.53 15.01
N PHE A 136 12.02 -10.16 14.99
CA PHE A 136 12.44 -10.98 13.85
C PHE A 136 11.54 -12.21 13.66
N ASP A 137 11.12 -12.85 14.74
CA ASP A 137 10.20 -13.99 14.69
C ASP A 137 8.84 -13.58 14.11
N GLN A 138 8.32 -12.41 14.51
CA GLN A 138 7.08 -11.87 13.96
C GLN A 138 7.24 -11.52 12.48
N ALA A 139 8.34 -10.90 12.09
CA ALA A 139 8.65 -10.61 10.68
C ALA A 139 8.66 -11.90 9.84
N ALA A 140 9.31 -12.94 10.34
CA ALA A 140 9.36 -14.23 9.66
C ALA A 140 7.96 -14.84 9.44
N GLU A 141 7.05 -14.73 10.40
CA GLU A 141 5.68 -15.22 10.25
C GLU A 141 4.92 -14.48 9.14
N TYR A 142 5.05 -13.16 9.05
CA TYR A 142 4.43 -12.39 7.97
C TYR A 142 5.04 -12.71 6.60
N TRP A 143 6.36 -12.88 6.51
CA TRP A 143 6.99 -13.30 5.27
C TRP A 143 6.55 -14.70 4.82
N LYS A 144 6.41 -15.65 5.76
CA LYS A 144 5.86 -16.98 5.45
C LYS A 144 4.45 -16.89 4.88
N GLN A 145 3.59 -16.05 5.44
CA GLN A 145 2.25 -15.83 4.92
C GLN A 145 2.28 -15.23 3.51
N ALA A 146 3.12 -14.24 3.28
CA ALA A 146 3.27 -13.62 1.96
C ALA A 146 3.75 -14.64 0.91
N ILE A 147 4.71 -15.48 1.25
CA ILE A 147 5.23 -16.54 0.36
C ILE A 147 4.15 -17.57 0.02
N ARG A 148 3.32 -17.96 0.98
CA ARG A 148 2.22 -18.91 0.74
C ARG A 148 1.18 -18.38 -0.24
N LEU A 149 1.02 -17.06 -0.33
CA LEU A 149 0.08 -16.41 -1.24
C LEU A 149 0.67 -16.14 -2.62
N ALA A 150 2.00 -16.20 -2.76
CA ALA A 150 2.67 -15.94 -4.02
C ALA A 150 2.40 -17.08 -5.01
N PRO A 151 1.91 -16.80 -6.23
CA PRO A 151 1.71 -17.83 -7.24
C PRO A 151 3.07 -18.39 -7.71
N ASN A 152 3.14 -19.71 -7.91
CA ASN A 152 4.31 -20.41 -8.48
C ASN A 152 5.55 -20.45 -7.58
N ASN A 153 5.40 -20.44 -6.28
CA ASN A 153 6.49 -20.76 -5.37
C ASN A 153 6.45 -22.22 -4.94
#